data_bd6c905652ee11bb70ffc8dad14864ce
#
_entry.id   bd6c905652ee11bb70ffc8dad14864ce
#
_cell.length_a   1.000
_cell.length_b   1.000
_cell.length_c   1.000
_cell.angle_alpha   90.00
_cell.angle_beta   90.00
_cell.angle_gamma   90.00
#
_symmetry.space_group_name_H-M   'P 1'
#
loop_
_entity.id
_entity.type
_entity.pdbx_description
1 polymer ?
#
loop_
_entity_poly.entity_id
_entity_poly.type
_entity_poly.pdbx_seq_one_letter_code
_entity_poly.pdbx_strand_id
1 'polypeptide(L)'
;MAYNSPAMGLQELTVERYEGVADDQRILLLRGPITIETAPQFERAVCHERAETMILDLSDVPYIDSVGLGSLVAAYVSHQKTGRCLVLTGVKPRVRKIMEITKVNDFFVTFSTTWEAVEALANTGTA
;
A
#
# COMPACT_ATOMS: atom_id res chain seq x y z
N MET A 1 4.53 -24.52 -19.87
CA MET A 1 4.11 -24.29 -19.38
C MET A 1 3.75 -23.94 -18.73
N ALA A 2 3.65 -24.09 -18.79
CA ALA A 2 3.03 -23.82 -18.08
C ALA A 2 3.19 -23.67 -17.18
N TYR A 3 3.65 -23.87 -16.78
CA TYR A 3 3.60 -23.55 -15.89
C TYR A 3 3.40 -22.83 -15.29
N ASN A 4 3.56 -22.59 -15.49
CA ASN A 4 3.16 -21.78 -14.91
C ASN A 4 2.48 -21.42 -14.38
N SER A 5 3.07 -21.48 -14.08
CA SER A 5 1.79 -20.94 -14.10
C SER A 5 1.22 -20.51 -12.75
N PRO A 6 0.37 -19.53 -12.73
CA PRO A 6 -0.31 -19.13 -11.50
C PRO A 6 -1.05 -20.28 -10.87
N ALA A 7 -1.41 -21.21 -11.70
CA ALA A 7 -2.02 -22.43 -11.24
C ALA A 7 -1.14 -23.16 -10.23
N MET A 8 0.13 -22.83 -10.21
CA MET A 8 1.06 -23.43 -9.25
C MET A 8 1.06 -22.73 -7.91
N GLY A 9 0.07 -21.92 -7.64
CA GLY A 9 -0.06 -21.26 -6.38
C GLY A 9 0.60 -19.90 -6.29
N LEU A 10 1.26 -19.49 -7.34
CA LEU A 10 1.80 -18.13 -7.38
C LEU A 10 0.66 -17.15 -7.52
N GLN A 11 0.63 -16.16 -6.67
CA GLN A 11 -0.40 -15.15 -6.73
C GLN A 11 0.20 -13.88 -7.28
N GLU A 12 -0.53 -13.26 -8.17
CA GLU A 12 -0.10 -12.01 -8.76
C GLU A 12 -0.67 -10.86 -7.98
N LEU A 13 0.05 -9.77 -8.01
CA LEU A 13 -0.42 -8.52 -7.44
C LEU A 13 -0.98 -7.68 -8.58
N THR A 14 -2.21 -7.20 -8.42
CA THR A 14 -2.78 -6.23 -9.33
C THR A 14 -2.94 -4.91 -8.61
N VAL A 15 -2.78 -3.83 -9.35
CA VAL A 15 -2.85 -2.48 -8.79
C VAL A 15 -3.83 -1.68 -9.63
N GLU A 16 -4.86 -1.14 -8.99
CA GLU A 16 -5.80 -0.24 -9.64
C GLU A 16 -5.62 1.14 -9.06
N ARG A 17 -5.68 2.14 -9.92
CA ARG A 17 -5.46 3.53 -9.53
C ARG A 17 -6.74 4.31 -9.57
N TYR A 18 -6.96 5.11 -8.56
CA TYR A 18 -8.10 6.02 -8.50
C TYR A 18 -7.64 7.36 -7.97
N GLU A 19 -8.32 8.41 -8.37
CA GLU A 19 -8.08 9.74 -7.82
C GLU A 19 -8.97 9.94 -6.60
N GLY A 20 -8.43 10.63 -5.61
CA GLY A 20 -9.22 11.00 -4.44
C GLY A 20 -10.06 12.23 -4.70
N VAL A 21 -10.75 12.68 -3.64
CA VAL A 21 -11.62 13.86 -3.76
C VAL A 21 -10.83 15.16 -3.72
N ALA A 22 -9.69 15.17 -3.06
CA ALA A 22 -8.83 16.35 -3.02
C ALA A 22 -7.82 16.28 -4.15
N ASP A 23 -7.33 17.47 -4.54
CA ASP A 23 -6.27 17.51 -5.52
C ASP A 23 -5.05 16.76 -5.03
N ASP A 24 -4.40 16.09 -5.97
CA ASP A 24 -3.15 15.41 -5.70
C ASP A 24 -3.26 14.28 -4.68
N GLN A 25 -4.41 13.65 -4.63
CA GLN A 25 -4.60 12.39 -3.90
C GLN A 25 -4.64 11.25 -4.90
N ARG A 26 -3.97 10.16 -4.55
CA ARG A 26 -3.99 8.96 -5.38
C ARG A 26 -4.29 7.78 -4.51
N ILE A 27 -5.21 6.94 -4.96
CA ILE A 27 -5.57 5.70 -4.29
C ILE A 27 -5.04 4.55 -5.12
N LEU A 28 -4.25 3.69 -4.50
CA LEU A 28 -3.82 2.46 -5.12
C LEU A 28 -4.50 1.31 -4.42
N LEU A 29 -5.37 0.62 -5.14
CA LEU A 29 -6.04 -0.57 -4.64
C LEU A 29 -5.21 -1.77 -5.03
N LEU A 30 -4.66 -2.44 -4.03
CA LEU A 30 -3.78 -3.57 -4.23
C LEU A 30 -4.55 -4.85 -3.99
N ARG A 31 -4.45 -5.80 -4.92
CA ARG A 31 -5.09 -7.10 -4.80
C ARG A 31 -4.05 -8.18 -4.97
N GLY A 32 -3.90 -8.99 -3.95
CA GLY A 32 -2.92 -10.05 -3.92
C GLY A 32 -1.87 -9.81 -2.86
N PRO A 33 -1.03 -10.80 -2.60
CA PRO A 33 -0.01 -10.66 -1.56
C PRO A 33 1.14 -9.76 -2.02
N ILE A 34 1.83 -9.17 -1.06
CA ILE A 34 3.04 -8.41 -1.34
C ILE A 34 4.20 -9.24 -0.79
N THR A 35 4.93 -9.87 -1.68
CA THR A 35 5.97 -10.83 -1.33
C THR A 35 7.19 -10.58 -2.19
N ILE A 36 8.21 -11.40 -1.98
CA ILE A 36 9.42 -11.31 -2.80
C ILE A 36 9.07 -11.42 -4.29
N GLU A 37 8.02 -12.14 -4.63
CA GLU A 37 7.65 -12.34 -6.04
C GLU A 37 6.92 -11.15 -6.62
N THR A 38 6.13 -10.45 -5.79
CA THR A 38 5.31 -9.34 -6.28
C THR A 38 5.87 -7.97 -5.89
N ALA A 39 6.89 -7.94 -5.05
CA ALA A 39 7.47 -6.68 -4.62
C ALA A 39 7.89 -5.78 -5.79
N PRO A 40 8.49 -6.31 -6.86
CA PRO A 40 8.84 -5.44 -7.99
C PRO A 40 7.63 -4.74 -8.61
N GLN A 41 6.48 -5.43 -8.71
CA GLN A 41 5.27 -4.80 -9.22
C GLN A 41 4.79 -3.69 -8.30
N PHE A 42 4.81 -3.96 -7.00
CA PHE A 42 4.41 -2.97 -6.01
C PHE A 42 5.33 -1.74 -6.10
N GLU A 43 6.62 -1.97 -6.16
CA GLU A 43 7.59 -0.88 -6.19
C GLU A 43 7.42 -0.03 -7.44
N ARG A 44 7.19 -0.66 -8.58
CA ARG A 44 6.97 0.10 -9.82
C ARG A 44 5.72 0.94 -9.73
N ALA A 45 4.64 0.38 -9.17
CA ALA A 45 3.39 1.11 -9.07
C ALA A 45 3.55 2.35 -8.20
N VAL A 46 4.23 2.20 -7.06
CA VAL A 46 4.43 3.31 -6.14
C VAL A 46 5.38 4.35 -6.73
N CYS A 47 6.45 3.90 -7.39
CA CYS A 47 7.45 4.82 -7.95
C CYS A 47 6.89 5.68 -9.05
N HIS A 48 5.88 5.20 -9.76
CA HIS A 48 5.28 5.98 -10.85
C HIS A 48 4.32 7.05 -10.35
N GLU A 49 3.94 7.00 -9.08
CA GLU A 49 3.04 8.01 -8.54
C GLU A 49 3.82 9.16 -7.95
N ARG A 50 3.35 10.37 -8.26
CA ARG A 50 3.96 11.59 -7.76
C ARG A 50 3.01 12.40 -6.91
N ALA A 51 1.85 11.85 -6.61
CA ALA A 51 0.85 12.56 -5.82
C ALA A 51 1.41 12.89 -4.44
N GLU A 52 0.97 14.02 -3.89
CA GLU A 52 1.41 14.43 -2.56
C GLU A 52 0.84 13.50 -1.50
N THR A 53 -0.33 12.94 -1.74
CA THR A 53 -0.97 12.02 -0.82
C THR A 53 -1.25 10.72 -1.52
N MET A 54 -0.70 9.64 -0.99
CA MET A 54 -0.95 8.31 -1.52
C MET A 54 -1.66 7.48 -0.48
N ILE A 55 -2.75 6.88 -0.89
CA ILE A 55 -3.56 6.00 -0.04
C ILE A 55 -3.42 4.60 -0.61
N LEU A 56 -2.82 3.70 0.18
CA LEU A 56 -2.67 2.31 -0.23
C LEU A 56 -3.79 1.52 0.42
N ASP A 57 -4.68 1.00 -0.41
CA ASP A 57 -5.80 0.19 0.05
C ASP A 57 -5.35 -1.26 0.08
N LEU A 58 -5.19 -1.81 1.28
CA LEU A 58 -4.69 -3.16 1.50
C LEU A 58 -5.82 -4.14 1.85
N SER A 59 -7.07 -3.75 1.62
CA SER A 59 -8.19 -4.61 2.03
C SER A 59 -8.21 -5.93 1.28
N ASP A 60 -7.58 -6.01 0.12
CA ASP A 60 -7.48 -7.25 -0.66
C ASP A 60 -6.07 -7.81 -0.66
N VAL A 61 -5.24 -7.42 0.30
CA VAL A 61 -3.90 -7.99 0.48
C VAL A 61 -3.96 -9.01 1.61
N PRO A 62 -3.94 -10.31 1.29
CA PRO A 62 -4.15 -11.33 2.31
C PRO A 62 -2.95 -11.53 3.23
N TYR A 63 -1.74 -11.28 2.75
CA TYR A 63 -0.55 -11.40 3.57
C TYR A 63 0.62 -10.69 2.89
N ILE A 64 1.66 -10.46 3.67
CA ILE A 64 2.93 -9.94 3.16
C ILE A 64 4.05 -10.75 3.81
N ASP A 65 5.18 -10.86 3.12
CA ASP A 65 6.37 -11.46 3.71
C ASP A 65 7.37 -10.36 4.07
N SER A 66 8.55 -10.76 4.52
CA SER A 66 9.53 -9.77 4.97
C SER A 66 10.01 -8.87 3.83
N VAL A 67 10.07 -9.39 2.62
CA VAL A 67 10.47 -8.57 1.47
C VAL A 67 9.37 -7.58 1.13
N GLY A 68 8.11 -8.05 1.13
CA GLY A 68 6.98 -7.16 0.89
C GLY A 68 6.89 -6.08 1.95
N LEU A 69 7.11 -6.45 3.21
CA LEU A 69 7.10 -5.46 4.28
C LEU A 69 8.21 -4.45 4.08
N GLY A 70 9.40 -4.89 3.69
CA GLY A 70 10.50 -4.00 3.41
C GLY A 70 10.17 -3.01 2.29
N SER A 71 9.50 -3.49 1.24
CA SER A 71 9.09 -2.62 0.15
C SER A 71 8.08 -1.58 0.62
N LEU A 72 7.17 -1.98 1.50
CA LEU A 72 6.17 -1.06 2.03
C LEU A 72 6.84 0.02 2.88
N VAL A 73 7.76 -0.37 3.74
CA VAL A 73 8.51 0.58 4.55
C VAL A 73 9.33 1.53 3.68
N ALA A 74 9.96 0.99 2.64
CA ALA A 74 10.75 1.83 1.73
C ALA A 74 9.88 2.86 1.03
N ALA A 75 8.67 2.49 0.64
CA ALA A 75 7.73 3.43 0.04
C ALA A 75 7.39 4.54 1.01
N TYR A 76 7.13 4.19 2.25
CA TYR A 76 6.83 5.18 3.29
C TYR A 76 7.99 6.15 3.48
N VAL A 77 9.21 5.61 3.61
CA VAL A 77 10.40 6.44 3.82
C VAL A 77 10.61 7.37 2.65
N SER A 78 10.42 6.88 1.43
CA SER A 78 10.57 7.70 0.24
C SER A 78 9.61 8.88 0.24
N HIS A 79 8.36 8.64 0.64
CA HIS A 79 7.37 9.71 0.74
C HIS A 79 7.76 10.71 1.81
N GLN A 80 8.23 10.24 2.96
CA GLN A 80 8.65 11.13 4.03
C GLN A 80 9.77 12.03 3.58
N LYS A 81 10.73 11.48 2.86
CA LYS A 81 11.89 12.26 2.43
C LYS A 81 11.52 13.38 1.48
N THR A 82 10.44 13.21 0.73
CA THR A 82 10.03 14.23 -0.25
C THR A 82 8.88 15.07 0.25
N GLY A 83 8.53 14.96 1.53
CA GLY A 83 7.47 15.76 2.12
C GLY A 83 6.08 15.34 1.68
N ARG A 84 5.95 14.11 1.19
CA ARG A 84 4.66 13.58 0.75
C ARG A 84 4.11 12.65 1.82
N CYS A 85 2.83 12.35 1.70
CA CYS A 85 2.11 11.55 2.69
C CYS A 85 1.74 10.20 2.10
N LEU A 86 1.93 9.15 2.88
CA LEU A 86 1.50 7.81 2.50
C LEU A 86 0.77 7.20 3.69
N VAL A 87 -0.47 6.75 3.47
CA VAL A 87 -1.26 6.11 4.50
C VAL A 87 -1.77 4.77 4.00
N LEU A 88 -2.15 3.91 4.93
CA LEU A 88 -2.66 2.58 4.64
C LEU A 88 -4.12 2.49 5.05
N THR A 89 -4.91 1.74 4.30
CA THR A 89 -6.29 1.49 4.66
C THR A 89 -6.60 0.01 4.56
N GLY A 90 -7.55 -0.44 5.37
CA GLY A 90 -8.07 -1.78 5.28
C GLY A 90 -7.07 -2.86 5.62
N VAL A 91 -6.10 -2.57 6.49
CA VAL A 91 -5.05 -3.53 6.82
C VAL A 91 -5.68 -4.74 7.51
N LYS A 92 -5.50 -5.92 6.92
CA LYS A 92 -6.05 -7.14 7.48
C LYS A 92 -5.27 -7.57 8.71
N PRO A 93 -5.92 -8.30 9.63
CA PRO A 93 -5.24 -8.72 10.87
C PRO A 93 -3.93 -9.45 10.64
N ARG A 94 -3.86 -10.28 9.61
CA ARG A 94 -2.66 -11.05 9.32
C ARG A 94 -1.50 -10.13 8.93
N VAL A 95 -1.80 -9.09 8.16
CA VAL A 95 -0.78 -8.11 7.78
C VAL A 95 -0.43 -7.25 8.98
N ARG A 96 -1.43 -6.82 9.74
CA ARG A 96 -1.18 -6.01 10.94
C ARG A 96 -0.28 -6.74 11.92
N LYS A 97 -0.48 -8.04 12.06
CA LYS A 97 0.29 -8.81 13.01
C LYS A 97 1.78 -8.80 12.68
N ILE A 98 2.14 -8.95 11.41
CA ILE A 98 3.55 -8.93 11.06
C ILE A 98 4.13 -7.54 11.24
N MET A 99 3.33 -6.50 11.02
CA MET A 99 3.78 -5.14 11.28
C MET A 99 4.03 -4.91 12.77
N GLU A 100 3.20 -5.47 13.62
CA GLU A 100 3.37 -5.35 15.05
C GLU A 100 4.58 -6.12 15.55
N ILE A 101 4.76 -7.34 15.06
CA ILE A 101 5.89 -8.17 15.46
C ILE A 101 7.22 -7.51 15.10
N THR A 102 7.27 -6.88 13.93
CA THR A 102 8.47 -6.21 13.45
C THR A 102 8.56 -4.77 13.94
N LYS A 103 7.55 -4.29 14.66
CA LYS A 103 7.53 -2.97 15.30
C LYS A 103 7.58 -1.83 14.30
N VAL A 104 6.98 -2.03 13.12
CA VAL A 104 6.88 -0.95 12.13
C VAL A 104 5.47 -0.36 12.08
N ASN A 105 4.54 -0.91 12.86
CA ASN A 105 3.16 -0.43 12.82
C ASN A 105 3.03 1.04 13.23
N ASP A 106 3.93 1.53 14.09
CA ASP A 106 3.89 2.92 14.52
C ASP A 106 4.36 3.90 13.44
N PHE A 107 5.02 3.41 12.40
CA PHE A 107 5.44 4.27 11.30
C PHE A 107 4.27 4.72 10.45
N PHE A 108 3.21 3.92 10.39
CA PHE A 108 2.14 4.14 9.42
C PHE A 108 0.90 4.72 10.07
N VAL A 109 0.30 5.69 9.39
CA VAL A 109 -1.05 6.12 9.71
C VAL A 109 -1.99 5.20 8.96
N THR A 110 -2.95 4.62 9.66
CA THR A 110 -3.89 3.68 9.06
C THR A 110 -5.31 4.13 9.32
N PHE A 111 -6.18 3.81 8.36
CA PHE A 111 -7.61 4.02 8.48
C PHE A 111 -8.32 2.72 8.20
N SER A 112 -9.51 2.54 8.74
CA SER A 112 -10.27 1.33 8.52
C SER A 112 -10.69 1.18 7.06
N THR A 113 -11.04 2.28 6.41
CA THR A 113 -11.49 2.25 5.02
C THR A 113 -10.82 3.35 4.23
N THR A 114 -10.76 3.14 2.92
CA THR A 114 -10.23 4.16 2.02
C THR A 114 -11.06 5.43 2.09
N TRP A 115 -12.39 5.30 2.24
CA TRP A 115 -13.25 6.48 2.33
C TRP A 115 -12.89 7.36 3.52
N GLU A 116 -12.65 6.72 4.69
CA GLU A 116 -12.24 7.48 5.86
C GLU A 116 -10.94 8.23 5.63
N ALA A 117 -9.99 7.58 4.96
CA ALA A 117 -8.71 8.21 4.66
C ALA A 117 -8.89 9.39 3.73
N VAL A 118 -9.68 9.22 2.68
CA VAL A 118 -9.92 10.27 1.70
C VAL A 118 -10.51 11.50 2.38
N GLU A 119 -11.50 11.30 3.25
CA GLU A 119 -12.13 12.41 3.93
C GLU A 119 -11.19 13.10 4.91
N ALA A 120 -10.47 12.31 5.69
CA ALA A 120 -9.59 12.88 6.70
C ALA A 120 -8.47 13.69 6.06
N LEU A 121 -7.90 13.18 4.97
CA LEU A 121 -6.77 13.84 4.33
C LEU A 121 -7.19 15.02 3.48
N ALA A 122 -8.41 14.99 2.97
CA ALA A 122 -8.93 16.14 2.23
C ALA A 122 -9.07 17.34 3.18
N ASN A 123 -9.58 17.10 4.39
CA ASN A 123 -9.73 18.17 5.37
C ASN A 123 -8.38 18.69 5.84
N THR A 124 -7.41 17.78 6.00
CA THR A 124 -6.07 18.18 6.41
C THR A 124 -5.39 18.99 5.33
N GLY A 125 -5.60 18.63 4.08
CA GLY A 125 -4.93 19.28 2.97
C GLY A 125 -5.36 20.70 2.75
N THR A 126 -6.46 21.12 3.34
CA THR A 126 -6.93 22.50 3.19
C THR A 126 -6.34 23.43 4.21
N ALA A 127 -5.65 22.90 5.18
CA ALA A 127 -5.15 23.71 6.29
C ALA A 127 -3.91 24.54 5.91
#